data_eb71091ef66e930f6d7ecd9621316ce5
#
_entry.id   eb71091ef66e930f6d7ecd9621316ce5
#
_cell.length_a   1.000
_cell.length_b   1.000
_cell.length_c   1.000
_cell.angle_alpha   90.00
_cell.angle_beta   90.00
_cell.angle_gamma   90.00
#
_symmetry.space_group_name_H-M   'P 1'
#
loop_
_entity.id
_entity.type
_entity.pdbx_description
1 polymer ?
#
loop_
_entity_poly.entity_id
_entity_poly.type
_entity_poly.pdbx_seq_one_letter_code
_entity_poly.pdbx_strand_id
1 'polypeptide(L)'
;MNITINDKEYELNFGIGFLRELDNLAGIKSQGVSMGMGLTMTIPALEGYDPLALINVIYAGTHATSPRPSMEDVENYLNSFKTDKEIENTYSDVMKELKKSPLVRFTINRLTTNK
;
A
#
# COMPACT_ATOMS: atom_id res chain seq x y z
N MET A 1 -9.01 2.50 7.50
CA MET A 1 -9.47 1.45 6.58
C MET A 1 -9.20 0.10 7.23
N ASN A 2 -10.23 -0.69 7.37
CA ASN A 2 -10.10 -2.03 7.95
C ASN A 2 -10.25 -3.07 6.85
N ILE A 3 -9.44 -4.12 6.93
CA ILE A 3 -9.56 -5.28 6.05
C ILE A 3 -9.65 -6.54 6.89
N THR A 4 -10.28 -7.57 6.35
CA THR A 4 -10.43 -8.85 7.04
C THR A 4 -9.62 -9.91 6.30
N ILE A 5 -8.64 -10.49 7.00
CA ILE A 5 -7.78 -11.55 6.48
C ILE A 5 -7.88 -12.73 7.44
N ASN A 6 -8.26 -13.91 6.93
CA ASN A 6 -8.39 -15.13 7.74
C ASN A 6 -9.28 -14.92 8.97
N ASP A 7 -10.44 -14.29 8.75
CA ASP A 7 -11.43 -13.99 9.80
C ASP A 7 -10.95 -13.02 10.87
N LYS A 8 -9.83 -12.36 10.66
CA LYS A 8 -9.28 -11.34 11.55
C LYS A 8 -9.34 -9.97 10.90
N GLU A 9 -9.79 -8.98 11.66
CA GLU A 9 -9.86 -7.60 11.18
C GLU A 9 -8.56 -6.87 11.49
N TYR A 10 -8.02 -6.17 10.48
CA TYR A 10 -6.80 -5.37 10.62
C TYR A 10 -7.10 -3.94 10.20
N GLU A 11 -6.68 -2.98 11.04
CA GLU A 11 -6.74 -1.58 10.69
C GLU A 11 -5.44 -1.17 10.00
N LEU A 12 -5.53 -0.66 8.78
CA LEU A 12 -4.35 -0.21 8.04
C LEU A 12 -3.96 1.18 8.49
N ASN A 13 -2.65 1.39 8.67
CA ASN A 13 -2.06 2.67 9.09
C ASN A 13 -1.13 3.17 7.98
N PHE A 14 -1.43 4.35 7.45
CA PHE A 14 -0.68 4.94 6.34
C PHE A 14 0.13 6.17 6.76
N GLY A 15 0.64 6.17 8.00
CA GLY A 15 1.51 7.24 8.51
C GLY A 15 2.99 7.02 8.17
N ILE A 16 3.86 7.59 9.01
CA ILE A 16 5.32 7.55 8.77
C ILE A 16 5.86 6.11 8.76
N GLY A 17 5.37 5.26 9.68
CA GLY A 17 5.80 3.86 9.70
C GLY A 17 5.48 3.13 8.40
N PHE A 18 4.32 3.41 7.83
CA PHE A 18 3.95 2.89 6.52
C PHE A 18 4.95 3.32 5.44
N LEU A 19 5.35 4.59 5.43
CA LEU A 19 6.29 5.10 4.43
C LEU A 19 7.65 4.40 4.52
N ARG A 20 8.13 4.14 5.73
CA ARG A 20 9.39 3.40 5.94
C ARG A 20 9.29 1.97 5.44
N GLU A 21 8.17 1.30 5.76
CA GLU A 21 7.94 -0.06 5.29
C GLU A 21 7.85 -0.11 3.76
N LEU A 22 7.16 0.85 3.16
CA LEU A 22 7.01 0.90 1.71
C LEU A 22 8.36 1.12 1.02
N ASP A 23 9.23 1.96 1.59
CA ASP A 23 10.59 2.14 1.07
C ASP A 23 11.36 0.82 1.08
N ASN A 24 11.19 0.01 2.13
CA ASN A 24 11.86 -1.29 2.21
C ASN A 24 11.32 -2.29 1.17
N LEU A 25 10.05 -2.21 0.85
CA LEU A 25 9.39 -3.16 -0.07
C LEU A 25 9.53 -2.74 -1.54
N ALA A 26 9.43 -1.46 -1.83
CA ALA A 26 9.28 -0.94 -3.19
C ALA A 26 10.23 0.21 -3.54
N GLY A 27 11.03 0.68 -2.59
CA GLY A 27 11.96 1.79 -2.83
C GLY A 27 13.22 1.35 -3.57
N ILE A 28 14.02 2.34 -3.93
CA ILE A 28 15.32 2.11 -4.55
C ILE A 28 16.32 1.73 -3.47
N LYS A 29 17.11 0.68 -3.72
CA LYS A 29 18.16 0.23 -2.81
C LYS A 29 19.49 0.23 -3.54
N SER A 30 20.54 0.62 -2.81
CA SER A 30 21.92 0.56 -3.31
C SER A 30 22.79 -0.03 -2.21
N GLN A 31 23.50 -1.11 -2.53
CA GLN A 31 24.41 -1.80 -1.59
C GLN A 31 23.72 -2.15 -0.26
N GLY A 32 22.45 -2.57 -0.34
CA GLY A 32 21.68 -2.96 0.84
C GLY A 32 21.09 -1.79 1.64
N VAL A 33 21.33 -0.55 1.21
CA VAL A 33 20.81 0.64 1.87
C VAL A 33 19.60 1.17 1.10
N SER A 34 18.51 1.47 1.81
CA SER A 34 17.32 2.05 1.19
C SER A 34 17.61 3.50 0.80
N MET A 35 17.32 3.82 -0.46
CA MET A 35 17.48 5.17 -1.01
C MET A 35 16.16 5.92 -1.09
N GLY A 36 15.09 5.36 -0.51
CA GLY A 36 13.78 5.98 -0.53
C GLY A 36 13.04 5.75 -1.85
N MET A 37 12.11 6.67 -2.18
CA MET A 37 11.31 6.65 -3.41
C MET A 37 10.21 5.59 -3.45
N GLY A 38 9.95 4.90 -2.33
CA GLY A 38 8.91 3.85 -2.30
C GLY A 38 7.55 4.39 -2.69
N LEU A 39 7.11 5.49 -2.09
CA LEU A 39 5.82 6.09 -2.39
C LEU A 39 5.80 6.65 -3.82
N THR A 40 6.86 7.35 -4.22
CA THR A 40 6.95 7.98 -5.55
C THR A 40 6.84 6.92 -6.66
N MET A 41 7.42 5.75 -6.47
CA MET A 41 7.34 4.66 -7.44
C MET A 41 6.01 3.92 -7.36
N THR A 42 5.43 3.82 -6.18
CA THR A 42 4.21 3.04 -5.96
C THR A 42 2.96 3.74 -6.47
N ILE A 43 2.84 5.06 -6.32
CA ILE A 43 1.61 5.78 -6.70
C ILE A 43 1.27 5.60 -8.19
N PRO A 44 2.20 5.82 -9.15
CA PRO A 44 1.87 5.57 -10.56
C PRO A 44 1.49 4.12 -10.82
N ALA A 45 2.13 3.18 -10.13
CA ALA A 45 1.82 1.75 -10.27
C ALA A 45 0.42 1.44 -9.76
N LEU A 46 -0.01 2.03 -8.63
CA LEU A 46 -1.38 1.87 -8.13
C LEU A 46 -2.39 2.45 -9.12
N GLU A 47 -2.10 3.62 -9.68
CA GLU A 47 -2.97 4.24 -10.67
C GLU A 47 -3.09 3.40 -11.94
N GLY A 48 -2.05 2.62 -12.24
CA GLY A 48 -2.03 1.67 -13.35
C GLY A 48 -2.57 0.29 -13.00
N TYR A 49 -3.13 0.12 -11.79
CA TYR A 49 -3.69 -1.15 -11.34
C TYR A 49 -2.67 -2.29 -11.27
N ASP A 50 -1.43 -1.98 -10.86
CA ASP A 50 -0.40 -2.99 -10.65
C ASP A 50 -0.72 -3.78 -9.36
N PRO A 51 -0.90 -5.11 -9.45
CA PRO A 51 -1.24 -5.90 -8.26
C PRO A 51 -0.11 -5.97 -7.23
N LEU A 52 1.14 -5.98 -7.65
CA LEU A 52 2.25 -6.00 -6.69
C LEU A 52 2.31 -4.70 -5.88
N ALA A 53 2.00 -3.56 -6.51
CA ALA A 53 1.91 -2.30 -5.79
C ALA A 53 0.81 -2.34 -4.72
N LEU A 54 -0.34 -2.91 -5.06
CA LEU A 54 -1.44 -3.04 -4.10
C LEU A 54 -1.06 -3.95 -2.93
N ILE A 55 -0.42 -5.09 -3.21
CA ILE A 55 0.07 -6.00 -2.17
C ILE A 55 1.03 -5.27 -1.22
N ASN A 56 2.00 -4.55 -1.77
CA ASN A 56 3.00 -3.85 -0.97
C ASN A 56 2.36 -2.77 -0.09
N VAL A 57 1.40 -2.02 -0.63
CA VAL A 57 0.72 -0.96 0.13
C VAL A 57 -0.09 -1.56 1.29
N ILE A 58 -0.85 -2.61 1.04
CA ILE A 58 -1.64 -3.25 2.09
C ILE A 58 -0.73 -3.85 3.15
N TYR A 59 0.31 -4.59 2.74
CA TYR A 59 1.24 -5.18 3.69
C TYR A 59 1.94 -4.10 4.52
N ALA A 60 2.44 -3.05 3.89
CA ALA A 60 3.08 -1.94 4.60
C ALA A 60 2.12 -1.29 5.59
N GLY A 61 0.83 -1.21 5.24
CA GLY A 61 -0.20 -0.64 6.11
C GLY A 61 -0.46 -1.45 7.38
N THR A 62 -0.05 -2.71 7.41
CA THR A 62 -0.21 -3.57 8.60
C THR A 62 0.97 -3.46 9.58
N HIS A 63 1.90 -2.53 9.38
CA HIS A 63 3.13 -2.45 10.17
C HIS A 63 2.91 -2.29 11.68
N ALA A 64 1.79 -1.70 12.07
CA ALA A 64 1.50 -1.43 13.48
C ALA A 64 0.66 -2.53 14.15
N THR A 65 0.25 -3.57 13.41
CA THR A 65 -0.57 -4.65 13.99
C THR A 65 0.31 -5.76 14.58
N SER A 66 -0.19 -6.39 15.65
CA SER A 66 0.51 -7.48 16.30
C SER A 66 -0.53 -8.52 16.81
N PRO A 67 -0.48 -9.78 16.33
CA PRO A 67 0.44 -10.28 15.31
C PRO A 67 0.12 -9.71 13.93
N ARG A 68 1.17 -9.50 13.13
CA ARG A 68 1.05 -8.97 11.78
C ARG A 68 0.71 -10.10 10.80
N PRO A 69 -0.17 -9.88 9.81
CA PRO A 69 -0.37 -10.90 8.77
C PRO A 69 0.90 -11.02 7.94
N SER A 70 1.14 -12.20 7.37
CA SER A 70 2.30 -12.41 6.50
C SER A 70 2.04 -11.80 5.12
N MET A 71 3.11 -11.64 4.33
CA MET A 71 2.97 -11.24 2.94
C MET A 71 2.08 -12.23 2.18
N GLU A 72 2.25 -13.54 2.43
CA GLU A 72 1.43 -14.57 1.80
C GLU A 72 -0.05 -14.41 2.18
N ASP A 73 -0.35 -14.06 3.43
CA ASP A 73 -1.73 -13.81 3.87
C ASP A 73 -2.36 -12.67 3.07
N VAL A 74 -1.62 -11.60 2.82
CA VAL A 74 -2.09 -10.47 2.01
C VAL A 74 -2.33 -10.90 0.57
N GLU A 75 -1.40 -11.66 0.00
CA GLU A 75 -1.53 -12.18 -1.37
C GLU A 75 -2.78 -13.04 -1.51
N ASN A 76 -3.00 -13.95 -0.57
CA ASN A 76 -4.17 -14.82 -0.57
C ASN A 76 -5.48 -14.04 -0.40
N TYR A 77 -5.46 -12.99 0.42
CA TYR A 77 -6.62 -12.11 0.60
C TYR A 77 -7.03 -11.49 -0.74
N LEU A 78 -6.08 -10.93 -1.48
CA LEU A 78 -6.37 -10.32 -2.77
C LEU A 78 -6.79 -11.34 -3.82
N ASN A 79 -6.17 -12.52 -3.81
CA ASN A 79 -6.54 -13.60 -4.73
C ASN A 79 -7.91 -14.20 -4.42
N SER A 80 -8.48 -13.93 -3.26
CA SER A 80 -9.80 -14.46 -2.89
C SER A 80 -10.96 -13.67 -3.49
N PHE A 81 -10.70 -12.50 -4.07
CA PHE A 81 -11.75 -11.68 -4.68
C PHE A 81 -12.35 -12.40 -5.89
N LYS A 82 -13.68 -12.30 -6.01
CA LYS A 82 -14.42 -13.07 -7.02
C LYS A 82 -14.77 -12.26 -8.26
N THR A 83 -14.75 -10.93 -8.16
CA THR A 83 -15.14 -10.06 -9.26
C THR A 83 -14.11 -8.97 -9.49
N ASP A 84 -14.03 -8.50 -10.72
CA ASP A 84 -13.18 -7.36 -11.07
C ASP A 84 -13.60 -6.11 -10.31
N LYS A 85 -14.89 -5.98 -10.02
CA LYS A 85 -15.40 -4.81 -9.29
C LYS A 85 -14.87 -4.75 -7.86
N GLU A 86 -14.77 -5.90 -7.19
CA GLU A 86 -14.17 -5.96 -5.85
C GLU A 86 -12.72 -5.51 -5.89
N ILE A 87 -11.98 -5.94 -6.89
CA ILE A 87 -10.56 -5.58 -7.07
C ILE A 87 -10.44 -4.08 -7.32
N GLU A 88 -11.21 -3.56 -8.27
CA GLU A 88 -11.20 -2.13 -8.60
C GLU A 88 -11.56 -1.27 -7.39
N ASN A 89 -12.57 -1.69 -6.63
CA ASN A 89 -12.98 -0.96 -5.43
C ASN A 89 -11.87 -0.93 -4.38
N THR A 90 -11.08 -2.01 -4.27
CA THR A 90 -9.98 -2.06 -3.33
C THR A 90 -8.90 -1.06 -3.69
N TYR A 91 -8.50 -0.96 -4.97
CA TYR A 91 -7.58 0.08 -5.42
C TYR A 91 -8.10 1.48 -5.09
N SER A 92 -9.36 1.72 -5.37
CA SER A 92 -10.01 3.02 -5.13
C SER A 92 -10.02 3.36 -3.64
N ASP A 93 -10.41 2.41 -2.79
CA ASP A 93 -10.48 2.62 -1.35
C ASP A 93 -9.10 2.87 -0.75
N VAL A 94 -8.10 2.12 -1.18
CA VAL A 94 -6.71 2.31 -0.73
C VAL A 94 -6.23 3.71 -1.11
N MET A 95 -6.47 4.14 -2.35
CA MET A 95 -6.06 5.47 -2.79
C MET A 95 -6.73 6.57 -1.97
N LYS A 96 -8.02 6.43 -1.65
CA LYS A 96 -8.73 7.39 -0.81
C LYS A 96 -8.12 7.47 0.59
N GLU A 97 -7.79 6.31 1.18
CA GLU A 97 -7.20 6.27 2.52
C GLU A 97 -5.80 6.88 2.53
N LEU A 98 -5.00 6.61 1.49
CA LEU A 98 -3.67 7.21 1.36
C LEU A 98 -3.75 8.74 1.37
N LYS A 99 -4.76 9.30 0.71
CA LYS A 99 -4.92 10.76 0.61
C LYS A 99 -5.35 11.41 1.92
N LYS A 100 -5.76 10.64 2.93
CA LYS A 100 -6.08 11.17 4.25
C LYS A 100 -4.83 11.46 5.08
N SER A 101 -3.70 10.87 4.75
CA SER A 101 -2.43 11.10 5.42
C SER A 101 -1.76 12.33 4.79
N PRO A 102 -1.48 13.40 5.58
CA PRO A 102 -1.02 14.66 4.99
C PRO A 102 0.22 14.56 4.12
N LEU A 103 1.25 13.84 4.58
CA LEU A 103 2.51 13.73 3.82
C LEU A 103 2.32 12.89 2.55
N VAL A 104 1.52 11.85 2.63
CA VAL A 104 1.20 11.01 1.47
C VAL A 104 0.39 11.83 0.46
N ARG A 105 -0.64 12.54 0.93
CA ARG A 105 -1.45 13.41 0.07
C ARG A 105 -0.60 14.46 -0.64
N PHE A 106 0.32 15.08 0.09
CA PHE A 106 1.22 16.07 -0.49
C PHE A 106 2.00 15.49 -1.66
N THR A 107 2.60 14.31 -1.47
CA THR A 107 3.38 13.64 -2.50
C THR A 107 2.51 13.26 -3.70
N ILE A 108 1.32 12.70 -3.45
CA ILE A 108 0.39 12.33 -4.53
C ILE A 108 0.04 13.55 -5.37
N ASN A 109 -0.29 14.67 -4.72
CA ASN A 109 -0.66 15.89 -5.44
C ASN A 109 0.49 16.42 -6.28
N ARG A 110 1.72 16.34 -5.79
CA ARG A 110 2.90 16.75 -6.57
C ARG A 110 3.11 15.87 -7.79
N LEU A 111 2.95 14.57 -7.64
CA LEU A 111 3.10 13.64 -8.76
C LEU A 111 2.04 13.85 -9.83
N THR A 112 0.82 14.21 -9.45
CA THR A 112 -0.28 14.39 -10.40
C THR A 112 -0.33 15.78 -11.02
N THR A 113 0.27 16.80 -10.40
CA THR A 113 0.24 18.18 -10.90
C THR A 113 1.46 18.56 -11.72
N ASN A 114 2.54 17.81 -11.64
CA ASN A 114 3.79 18.09 -12.37
C ASN A 114 3.84 17.38 -13.73
N LYS A 115 2.74 17.41 -14.45
CA LYS A 115 2.67 16.76 -15.76
C LYS A 115 2.79 17.76 -16.89
#